data_e2b42d8f77e7b7ece015f258920cb664
#
_entry.id   e2b42d8f77e7b7ece015f258920cb664
#
_cell.length_a   1.000
_cell.length_b   1.000
_cell.length_c   1.000
_cell.angle_alpha   90.00
_cell.angle_beta   90.00
_cell.angle_gamma   90.00
#
_symmetry.space_group_name_H-M   'P 1'
#
loop_
_entity.id
_entity.type
_entity.pdbx_description
1 polymer ?
#
loop_
_entity_poly.entity_id
_entity_poly.type
_entity_poly.pdbx_seq_one_letter_code
_entity_poly.pdbx_strand_id
1 'polypeptide(L)' 'DAMGVLNEREREIFEARRLSEDPVTLEELSTRFDISRERVRQIEVRAFEKVQEAVKAAALRAQKSLRTIEAGA' A
#
# COMPACT_ATOMS: atom_id res chain seq x y z
N ASP A 1 -2.60 -2.70 -10.73
CA ASP A 1 -2.86 -3.04 -9.35
C ASP A 1 -1.95 -2.25 -8.40
N ALA A 2 -2.57 -1.55 -7.44
CA ALA A 2 -1.82 -0.71 -6.49
C ALA A 2 -0.81 -1.52 -5.66
N MET A 3 -1.10 -2.78 -5.40
CA MET A 3 -0.19 -3.64 -4.63
C MET A 3 1.07 -4.03 -5.40
N GLY A 4 1.05 -3.88 -6.71
CA GLY A 4 2.21 -4.18 -7.54
C GLY A 4 3.40 -3.25 -7.34
N VAL A 5 3.19 -2.08 -6.70
CA VAL A 5 4.28 -1.13 -6.43
C VAL A 5 5.11 -1.51 -5.20
N LEU A 6 4.66 -2.50 -4.43
CA LEU A 6 5.34 -2.93 -3.22
C LEU A 6 6.29 -4.09 -3.49
N ASN A 7 7.44 -4.09 -2.81
CA ASN A 7 8.30 -5.25 -2.83
C ASN A 7 7.68 -6.33 -1.91
N GLU A 8 8.26 -7.53 -1.92
CA GLU A 8 7.71 -8.66 -1.20
C GLU A 8 7.55 -8.40 0.30
N ARG A 9 8.58 -7.83 0.93
CA ARG A 9 8.53 -7.53 2.37
C ARG A 9 7.50 -6.46 2.69
N GLU A 10 7.46 -5.39 1.90
CA GLU A 10 6.48 -4.32 2.09
C GLU A 10 5.07 -4.86 1.97
N ARG A 11 4.84 -5.72 0.98
CA ARG A 11 3.52 -6.32 0.75
C ARG A 11 3.11 -7.20 1.93
N GLU A 12 4.00 -8.06 2.40
CA GLU A 12 3.68 -8.92 3.54
C GLU A 12 3.32 -8.13 4.79
N ILE A 13 4.09 -7.10 5.08
CA ILE A 13 3.84 -6.25 6.25
C ILE A 13 2.54 -5.48 6.07
N PHE A 14 2.33 -4.92 4.90
CA PHE A 14 1.12 -4.15 4.61
C PHE A 14 -0.13 -5.03 4.74
N GLU A 15 -0.11 -6.21 4.15
CA GLU A 15 -1.24 -7.14 4.21
C GLU A 15 -1.51 -7.59 5.64
N ALA A 16 -0.47 -7.91 6.40
CA ALA A 16 -0.61 -8.37 7.78
C ALA A 16 -1.19 -7.29 8.69
N ARG A 17 -0.87 -6.04 8.42
CA ARG A 17 -1.28 -4.91 9.27
C ARG A 17 -2.57 -4.25 8.83
N ARG A 18 -2.80 -4.17 7.52
CA ARG A 18 -3.88 -3.35 6.95
C ARG A 18 -5.01 -4.13 6.32
N LEU A 19 -4.71 -5.30 5.77
CA LEU A 19 -5.69 -6.07 5.03
C LEU A 19 -6.22 -7.27 5.80
N SER A 20 -5.69 -7.55 6.98
CA SER A 20 -6.13 -8.66 7.80
C SER A 20 -7.24 -8.23 8.75
N GLU A 21 -8.22 -9.12 8.99
CA GLU A 21 -9.26 -8.89 9.97
C GLU A 21 -8.69 -8.84 11.39
N ASP A 22 -7.58 -9.53 11.59
CA ASP A 22 -6.90 -9.62 12.88
C ASP A 22 -5.46 -9.18 12.70
N PRO A 23 -5.18 -7.86 12.70
CA PRO A 23 -3.85 -7.36 12.37
C PRO A 23 -2.75 -7.91 13.28
N VAL A 24 -1.65 -8.31 12.65
CA VAL A 24 -0.47 -8.80 13.35
C VAL A 24 0.21 -7.61 14.03
N THR A 25 0.74 -7.82 15.24
CA THR A 25 1.40 -6.75 15.98
C THR A 25 2.76 -6.42 15.39
N LEU A 26 3.24 -5.20 15.66
CA LEU A 26 4.59 -4.79 15.24
C LEU A 26 5.65 -5.72 15.84
N GLU A 27 5.42 -6.13 17.08
CA GLU A 27 6.35 -7.05 17.76
C GLU A 27 6.46 -8.39 17.04
N GLU A 28 5.34 -8.95 16.63
CA GLU A 28 5.34 -10.21 15.90
C GLU A 28 6.08 -10.08 14.57
N LEU A 29 5.84 -9.00 13.86
CA LEU A 29 6.50 -8.77 12.58
C LEU A 29 7.99 -8.50 12.76
N SER A 30 8.38 -7.80 13.84
CA SER A 30 9.78 -7.55 14.10
C SER A 30 10.53 -8.86 14.35
N THR A 31 9.90 -9.78 15.05
CA THR A 31 10.46 -11.09 15.29
C THR A 31 10.54 -11.93 14.01
N ARG A 32 9.47 -11.92 13.24
CA ARG A 32 9.38 -12.69 11.99
C ARG A 32 10.44 -12.26 10.97
N PHE A 33 10.68 -10.96 10.84
CA PHE A 33 11.63 -10.44 9.87
C PHE A 33 12.99 -10.12 10.46
N ASP A 34 13.16 -10.33 11.76
CA ASP A 34 14.41 -10.06 12.47
C ASP A 34 14.86 -8.60 12.29
N ILE A 35 13.95 -7.69 12.51
CA ILE A 35 14.20 -6.24 12.46
C ILE A 35 13.48 -5.59 13.65
N SER A 36 13.82 -4.32 13.94
CA SER A 36 13.21 -3.62 15.05
C SER A 36 11.74 -3.28 14.76
N ARG A 37 10.96 -3.07 15.82
CA ARG A 37 9.57 -2.64 15.69
C ARG A 37 9.48 -1.30 14.96
N GLU A 38 10.42 -0.40 15.23
CA GLU A 38 10.46 0.88 14.56
C GLU A 38 10.69 0.71 13.06
N ARG A 39 11.53 -0.24 12.67
CA ARG A 39 11.76 -0.52 11.25
C ARG A 39 10.49 -1.08 10.59
N VAL A 40 9.76 -1.95 11.30
CA VAL A 40 8.49 -2.47 10.79
C VAL A 40 7.51 -1.33 10.55
N ARG A 41 7.41 -0.41 11.52
CA ARG A 41 6.52 0.74 11.41
C ARG A 41 6.90 1.60 10.21
N GLN A 42 8.19 1.86 10.01
CA GLN A 42 8.66 2.64 8.87
C GLN A 42 8.29 1.98 7.54
N ILE A 43 8.45 0.66 7.47
CA ILE A 43 8.11 -0.08 6.27
C ILE A 43 6.60 -0.02 6.00
N GLU A 44 5.80 -0.15 7.05
CA GLU A 44 4.34 -0.07 6.93
C GLU A 44 3.90 1.30 6.40
N VAL A 45 4.44 2.37 6.96
CA VAL A 45 4.13 3.73 6.53
C VAL A 45 4.54 3.94 5.07
N ARG A 46 5.72 3.49 4.72
CA ARG A 46 6.21 3.65 3.35
C ARG A 46 5.36 2.86 2.36
N ALA A 47 4.98 1.65 2.73
CA ALA A 47 4.10 0.84 1.89
C ALA A 47 2.76 1.52 1.69
N PHE A 48 2.20 2.07 2.74
CA PHE A 48 0.93 2.79 2.68
C PHE A 48 1.02 4.01 1.75
N GLU A 49 2.11 4.76 1.85
CA GLU A 49 2.32 5.92 0.98
C GLU A 49 2.40 5.51 -0.49
N LYS A 50 3.10 4.41 -0.78
CA LYS A 50 3.21 3.91 -2.15
C LYS A 50 1.85 3.49 -2.70
N VAL A 51 1.05 2.82 -1.90
CA VAL A 51 -0.29 2.40 -2.30
C VAL A 51 -1.17 3.62 -2.53
N GLN A 52 -1.11 4.61 -1.64
CA GLN A 52 -1.88 5.85 -1.79
C GLN A 52 -1.55 6.55 -3.11
N GLU A 53 -0.27 6.66 -3.42
CA GLU A 53 0.15 7.30 -4.66
C GLU A 53 -0.33 6.55 -5.89
N ALA A 54 -0.26 5.22 -5.86
CA ALA A 54 -0.74 4.40 -6.96
C ALA A 54 -2.25 4.56 -7.15
N VAL A 55 -3.01 4.60 -6.05
CA VAL A 55 -4.46 4.82 -6.10
C VAL A 55 -4.79 6.20 -6.66
N LYS A 56 -4.06 7.22 -6.19
CA LYS A 56 -4.24 8.58 -6.69
C LYS A 56 -3.99 8.67 -8.20
N ALA A 57 -2.91 8.07 -8.66
CA ALA A 57 -2.57 8.09 -10.08
C ALA A 57 -3.65 7.38 -10.91
N ALA A 58 -4.16 6.26 -10.40
CA ALA A 58 -5.23 5.54 -11.09
C ALA A 58 -6.52 6.35 -11.13
N ALA A 59 -6.86 7.02 -10.03
CA ALA A 59 -8.05 7.87 -9.96
C ALA A 59 -7.96 9.05 -10.93
N LEU A 60 -6.79 9.68 -11.01
CA LEU A 60 -6.57 10.78 -11.94
C LEU A 60 -6.71 10.34 -13.40
N ARG A 61 -6.16 9.17 -13.71
CA ARG A 61 -6.30 8.62 -15.09
C ARG A 61 -7.74 8.31 -15.42
N ALA A 62 -8.48 7.76 -14.47
CA ALA A 62 -9.90 7.47 -14.66
C ALA A 62 -10.69 8.75 -14.89
N GLN A 63 -10.41 9.80 -14.12
CA GLN A 63 -11.07 11.10 -14.29
C GLN A 63 -10.77 11.72 -15.66
N LYS A 64 -9.53 11.62 -16.10
CA LYS A 64 -9.14 12.11 -17.42
C LYS A 64 -9.89 11.38 -18.53
N SER A 65 -10.01 10.07 -18.42
CA SER A 65 -10.74 9.27 -19.40
C SER A 65 -12.21 9.68 -19.46
N LEU A 66 -12.84 9.88 -18.30
CA LEU A 66 -14.23 10.31 -18.24
C LEU A 66 -14.44 11.68 -18.84
N ARG A 67 -13.53 12.62 -18.55
CA ARG A 67 -13.61 13.96 -19.14
C ARG A 67 -13.47 13.92 -20.65
N THR A 68 -12.59 13.09 -21.16
CA THR A 68 -12.41 12.95 -22.60
C THR A 68 -13.67 12.43 -23.25
N ILE A 69 -14.32 11.45 -22.63
CA ILE A 69 -15.58 10.89 -23.12
C ILE A 69 -16.68 11.96 -23.13
N GLU A 70 -16.80 12.71 -22.03
CA GLU A 70 -17.79 13.77 -21.93
C GLU A 70 -17.54 14.87 -22.95
N ALA A 71 -16.29 15.27 -23.12
CA ALA A 71 -15.94 16.32 -24.08
C ALA A 71 -16.18 15.86 -25.53
N GLY A 72 -16.06 14.56 -25.79
CA GLY A 72 -16.27 14.00 -27.08
C GLY A 72 -17.74 13.79 -27.43
N ALA A 73 -18.59 13.87 -26.42
CA ALA A 73 -20.02 13.75 -26.65
C ALA A 73 -20.62 15.05 -27.11
#